data_e2ce17d24311c46f427d3eade150d192
#
_entry.id   e2ce17d24311c46f427d3eade150d192
#
_cell.length_a   1.000
_cell.length_b   1.000
_cell.length_c   1.000
_cell.angle_alpha   90.00
_cell.angle_beta   90.00
_cell.angle_gamma   90.00
#
_symmetry.space_group_name_H-M   'P 1'
#
loop_
_entity.id
_entity.type
_entity.pdbx_description
1 polymer ?
#
loop_
_entity_poly.entity_id
_entity_poly.type
_entity_poly.pdbx_seq_one_letter_code
_entity_poly.pdbx_strand_id
1 'polypeptide(L)'
;MRQKRVLVGALRHEPEVYILDEPMVGLDPRSSNNLKNHLRERCDRGKTIFFSTHILEVAERLCDRIGIIHQGRLIACGTMEELRGLAEGKETLENIFLELTE
;
A
#
# COMPACT_ATOMS: atom_id res chain seq x y z
N MET A 1 -16.52 -4.10 -13.51
CA MET A 1 -16.53 -4.21 -12.07
C MET A 1 -15.55 -3.22 -11.44
N ARG A 2 -15.99 -2.55 -10.44
CA ARG A 2 -15.17 -1.54 -9.78
C ARG A 2 -14.31 -2.14 -8.71
N GLN A 3 -13.07 -1.78 -8.67
CA GLN A 3 -12.15 -2.30 -7.68
C GLN A 3 -11.56 -1.17 -6.85
N LYS A 4 -11.41 -1.45 -5.57
CA LYS A 4 -10.72 -0.54 -4.66
C LYS A 4 -9.24 -0.84 -4.75
N ARG A 5 -8.49 0.07 -5.34
CA ARG A 5 -7.07 -0.14 -5.50
C ARG A 5 -6.26 0.87 -4.73
N VAL A 6 -5.18 0.40 -4.18
CA VAL A 6 -4.24 1.22 -3.45
C VAL A 6 -2.89 1.05 -4.09
N LEU A 7 -2.27 2.15 -4.48
CA LEU A 7 -0.90 2.14 -4.95
C LEU A 7 0.01 2.38 -3.77
N VAL A 8 1.00 1.52 -3.61
CA VAL A 8 1.88 1.62 -2.46
C VAL A 8 3.32 1.54 -2.92
N GLY A 9 4.18 2.23 -2.20
CA GLY A 9 5.57 2.24 -2.56
C GLY A 9 6.44 2.59 -1.38
N ALA A 10 7.65 2.05 -1.39
CA ALA A 10 8.69 2.42 -0.46
C ALA A 10 9.80 3.04 -1.29
N LEU A 11 9.99 4.34 -1.15
CA LEU A 11 10.95 5.06 -1.99
C LEU A 11 12.31 5.07 -1.33
N ARG A 12 13.29 4.65 -2.08
CA ARG A 12 14.70 4.66 -1.67
C ARG A 12 15.53 5.24 -2.80
N HIS A 13 16.76 5.51 -2.53
CA HIS A 13 17.65 6.08 -3.55
C HIS A 13 18.28 5.04 -4.45
N GLU A 14 17.99 3.79 -4.21
CA GLU A 14 18.57 2.72 -5.01
C GLU A 14 17.97 2.71 -6.42
N PRO A 15 18.79 2.37 -7.41
CA PRO A 15 18.27 2.33 -8.79
C PRO A 15 17.35 1.15 -9.07
N GLU A 16 17.42 0.12 -8.25
CA GLU A 16 16.64 -1.08 -8.51
C GLU A 16 15.22 -0.93 -8.00
N VAL A 17 14.26 -1.14 -8.89
CA VAL A 17 12.84 -0.96 -8.59
C VAL A 17 12.09 -2.24 -8.92
N TYR A 18 11.24 -2.66 -8.01
CA TYR A 18 10.37 -3.82 -8.20
C TYR A 18 8.94 -3.33 -8.35
N ILE A 19 8.27 -3.76 -9.41
CA ILE A 19 6.87 -3.38 -9.64
C ILE A 19 6.03 -4.65 -9.64
N LEU A 20 5.09 -4.73 -8.70
CA LEU A 20 4.29 -5.93 -8.49
C LEU A 20 2.81 -5.57 -8.51
N ASP A 21 1.98 -6.50 -8.97
CA ASP A 21 0.53 -6.31 -8.99
C ASP A 21 -0.12 -7.41 -8.16
N GLU A 22 -0.78 -7.00 -7.08
CA GLU A 22 -1.48 -7.93 -6.19
C GLU A 22 -0.59 -9.09 -5.75
N PRO A 23 0.59 -8.81 -5.17
CA PRO A 23 1.54 -9.88 -4.91
C PRO A 23 1.10 -10.88 -3.86
N MET A 24 0.09 -10.54 -3.05
CA MET A 24 -0.37 -11.43 -1.98
C MET A 24 -1.56 -12.28 -2.36
N VAL A 25 -2.13 -12.06 -3.53
CA VAL A 25 -3.33 -12.78 -3.94
C VAL A 25 -3.01 -14.25 -4.14
N GLY A 26 -3.85 -15.11 -3.57
CA GLY A 26 -3.72 -16.54 -3.73
C GLY A 26 -2.75 -17.22 -2.79
N LEU A 27 -2.12 -16.47 -1.91
CA LEU A 27 -1.17 -17.04 -0.96
C LEU A 27 -1.85 -17.40 0.35
N ASP A 28 -1.43 -18.51 0.94
CA ASP A 28 -1.90 -18.85 2.29
C ASP A 28 -1.24 -17.91 3.30
N PRO A 29 -1.71 -17.93 4.57
CA PRO A 29 -1.18 -16.98 5.55
C PRO A 29 0.33 -17.07 5.77
N ARG A 30 0.88 -18.28 5.75
CA ARG A 30 2.32 -18.44 5.97
C ARG A 30 3.11 -17.88 4.78
N SER A 31 2.72 -18.23 3.57
CA SER A 31 3.41 -17.74 2.38
C SER A 31 3.27 -16.23 2.25
N SER A 32 2.11 -15.71 2.57
CA SER A 32 1.88 -14.28 2.53
C SER A 32 2.79 -13.56 3.52
N ASN A 33 2.92 -14.09 4.72
CA ASN A 33 3.78 -13.48 5.73
C ASN A 33 5.24 -13.54 5.32
N ASN A 34 5.67 -14.65 4.72
CA ASN A 34 7.04 -14.78 4.23
C ASN A 34 7.32 -13.76 3.15
N LEU A 35 6.38 -13.55 2.24
CA LEU A 35 6.57 -12.58 1.19
C LEU A 35 6.64 -11.16 1.75
N LYS A 36 5.79 -10.83 2.72
CA LYS A 36 5.84 -9.52 3.36
C LYS A 36 7.21 -9.25 3.96
N ASN A 37 7.73 -10.24 4.69
CA ASN A 37 9.04 -10.08 5.31
C ASN A 37 10.14 -9.92 4.28
N HIS A 38 10.03 -10.65 3.19
CA HIS A 38 11.02 -10.59 2.13
C HIS A 38 11.03 -9.22 1.45
N LEU A 39 9.84 -8.71 1.17
CA LEU A 39 9.72 -7.39 0.55
C LEU A 39 10.23 -6.30 1.49
N ARG A 40 9.90 -6.40 2.78
CA ARG A 40 10.37 -5.41 3.74
C ARG A 40 11.89 -5.42 3.84
N GLU A 41 12.47 -6.60 3.82
CA GLU A 41 13.92 -6.71 3.88
C GLU A 41 14.59 -6.03 2.70
N ARG A 42 14.01 -6.20 1.51
CA ARG A 42 14.60 -5.56 0.34
C ARG A 42 14.52 -4.04 0.42
N CYS A 43 13.43 -3.53 0.93
CA CYS A 43 13.32 -2.09 1.14
C CYS A 43 14.36 -1.60 2.14
N ASP A 44 14.58 -2.37 3.20
CA ASP A 44 15.56 -1.98 4.20
C ASP A 44 16.97 -1.99 3.65
N ARG A 45 17.19 -2.74 2.57
CA ARG A 45 18.49 -2.76 1.90
C ARG A 45 18.61 -1.69 0.83
N GLY A 46 17.66 -0.80 0.73
CA GLY A 46 17.75 0.32 -0.20
C GLY A 46 17.02 0.11 -1.51
N LYS A 47 16.29 -0.98 -1.67
CA LYS A 47 15.53 -1.21 -2.90
C LYS A 47 14.20 -0.49 -2.82
N THR A 48 13.65 -0.15 -3.99
CA THR A 48 12.35 0.45 -4.07
C THR A 48 11.35 -0.59 -4.55
N ILE A 49 10.27 -0.76 -3.81
CA ILE A 49 9.21 -1.69 -4.17
C ILE A 49 7.92 -0.92 -4.32
N PHE A 50 7.29 -1.12 -5.46
CA PHE A 50 6.02 -0.47 -5.79
C PHE A 50 5.05 -1.58 -6.14
N PHE A 51 3.93 -1.67 -5.42
CA PHE A 51 2.94 -2.67 -5.76
C PHE A 51 1.53 -2.12 -5.58
N SER A 52 0.60 -2.73 -6.29
CA SER A 52 -0.80 -2.38 -6.16
C SER A 52 -1.54 -3.50 -5.45
N THR A 53 -2.54 -3.15 -4.67
CA THR A 53 -3.36 -4.12 -3.99
C THR A 53 -4.71 -3.52 -3.68
N HIS A 54 -5.72 -4.37 -3.57
CA HIS A 54 -7.01 -3.95 -3.05
C HIS A 54 -7.20 -4.43 -1.61
N ILE A 55 -6.17 -5.03 -1.03
CA ILE A 55 -6.21 -5.50 0.35
C ILE A 55 -5.63 -4.41 1.23
N LEU A 56 -6.51 -3.60 1.81
CA LEU A 56 -6.09 -2.41 2.52
C LEU A 56 -5.21 -2.70 3.73
N GLU A 57 -5.47 -3.82 4.40
CA GLU A 57 -4.66 -4.17 5.56
C GLU A 57 -3.20 -4.41 5.18
N VAL A 58 -2.97 -5.02 4.02
CA VAL A 58 -1.60 -5.24 3.55
C VAL A 58 -0.91 -3.91 3.30
N ALA A 59 -1.60 -3.00 2.63
CA ALA A 59 -1.04 -1.68 2.36
C ALA A 59 -0.71 -0.95 3.65
N GLU A 60 -1.63 -0.99 4.60
CA GLU A 60 -1.45 -0.27 5.84
C GLU A 60 -0.24 -0.75 6.63
N ARG A 61 -0.03 -2.06 6.65
CA ARG A 61 1.02 -2.64 7.47
C ARG A 61 2.38 -2.66 6.82
N LEU A 62 2.42 -2.76 5.49
CA LEU A 62 3.68 -3.03 4.80
C LEU A 62 4.34 -1.78 4.24
N CYS A 63 3.58 -0.76 3.94
CA CYS A 63 4.05 0.30 3.07
C CYS A 63 4.43 1.57 3.80
N ASP A 64 5.49 2.21 3.29
CA ASP A 64 5.92 3.49 3.82
C ASP A 64 5.04 4.63 3.30
N ARG A 65 4.61 4.51 2.04
CA ARG A 65 3.75 5.50 1.43
C ARG A 65 2.64 4.79 0.68
N ILE A 66 1.47 5.39 0.67
CA ILE A 66 0.27 4.80 0.09
C ILE A 66 -0.41 5.82 -0.80
N GLY A 67 -0.80 5.38 -1.99
CA GLY A 67 -1.63 6.18 -2.87
C GLY A 67 -2.98 5.49 -3.02
N ILE A 68 -4.06 6.24 -2.87
CA ILE A 68 -5.41 5.72 -2.96
C ILE A 68 -6.00 6.11 -4.31
N ILE A 69 -6.43 5.09 -5.05
CA ILE A 69 -7.04 5.30 -6.36
C ILE A 69 -8.51 4.93 -6.28
N HIS A 70 -9.35 5.82 -6.77
CA HIS A 70 -10.79 5.60 -6.78
C HIS A 70 -11.33 6.12 -8.10
N GLN A 71 -12.05 5.24 -8.82
CA GLN A 71 -12.65 5.59 -10.11
C GLN A 71 -11.63 6.17 -11.08
N GLY A 72 -10.46 5.55 -11.13
CA GLY A 72 -9.42 5.94 -12.08
C GLY A 72 -8.62 7.16 -11.69
N ARG A 73 -8.82 7.69 -10.49
CA ARG A 73 -8.12 8.89 -10.05
C ARG A 73 -7.35 8.65 -8.78
N LEU A 74 -6.18 9.25 -8.69
CA LEU A 74 -5.41 9.25 -7.45
C LEU A 74 -6.00 10.33 -6.55
N ILE A 75 -6.67 9.91 -5.48
CA ILE A 75 -7.38 10.87 -4.61
C ILE A 75 -6.59 11.23 -3.36
N ALA A 76 -5.57 10.45 -3.01
CA ALA A 76 -4.74 10.77 -1.85
C ALA A 76 -3.43 10.02 -1.98
N CYS A 77 -2.37 10.59 -1.41
CA CYS A 77 -1.07 9.96 -1.43
C CYS A 77 -0.24 10.47 -0.25
N GLY A 78 0.43 9.58 0.45
CA GLY A 78 1.27 9.97 1.55
C GLY A 78 1.52 8.83 2.51
N THR A 79 2.11 9.15 3.64
CA THR A 79 2.28 8.19 4.72
C THR A 79 0.93 7.96 5.40
N MET A 80 0.87 6.91 6.23
CA MET A 80 -0.35 6.68 6.99
C MET A 80 -0.71 7.88 7.86
N GLU A 81 0.30 8.52 8.43
CA GLU A 81 0.07 9.68 9.27
C GLU A 81 -0.55 10.83 8.47
N GLU A 82 -0.03 11.06 7.28
CA GLU A 82 -0.58 12.09 6.41
C GLU A 82 -2.00 11.77 5.99
N LEU A 83 -2.26 10.51 5.68
CA LEU A 83 -3.60 10.10 5.28
C LEU A 83 -4.60 10.21 6.42
N ARG A 84 -4.18 9.91 7.63
CA ARG A 84 -5.04 10.08 8.79
C ARG A 84 -5.46 11.54 8.97
N GLY A 85 -4.54 12.45 8.69
CA GLY A 85 -4.86 13.87 8.76
C GLY A 85 -5.90 14.31 7.74
N LEU A 86 -5.91 13.67 6.58
CA LEU A 86 -6.89 13.99 5.55
C LEU A 86 -8.29 13.52 5.89
N ALA A 87 -8.40 12.48 6.69
CA ALA A 87 -9.68 11.84 6.98
C ALA A 87 -10.12 12.05 8.43
N GLU A 88 -9.81 13.18 8.98
CA GLU A 88 -10.29 13.60 10.30
C GLU A 88 -9.91 12.62 11.40
N GLY A 89 -8.69 12.09 11.33
CA GLY A 89 -8.19 11.25 12.40
C GLY A 89 -8.64 9.80 12.36
N LYS A 90 -9.20 9.35 11.25
CA LYS A 90 -9.50 7.93 11.12
C LYS A 90 -8.21 7.13 11.24
N GLU A 91 -8.25 6.00 11.94
CA GLU A 91 -7.02 5.29 12.25
C GLU A 91 -6.66 4.23 11.24
N THR A 92 -7.66 3.55 10.66
CA THR A 92 -7.37 2.48 9.72
C THR A 92 -7.47 2.96 8.29
N LEU A 93 -6.70 2.32 7.42
CA LEU A 93 -6.75 2.67 6.01
C LEU A 93 -8.14 2.44 5.42
N GLU A 94 -8.82 1.40 5.87
CA GLU A 94 -10.16 1.14 5.40
C GLU A 94 -11.09 2.30 5.72
N ASN A 95 -11.06 2.79 6.95
CA ASN A 95 -11.91 3.92 7.33
C ASN A 95 -11.52 5.19 6.60
N ILE A 96 -10.22 5.40 6.39
CA ILE A 96 -9.75 6.54 5.62
C ILE A 96 -10.29 6.45 4.19
N PHE A 97 -10.21 5.27 3.58
CA PHE A 97 -10.68 5.08 2.23
C PHE A 97 -12.18 5.37 2.12
N LEU A 98 -12.95 4.86 3.08
CA LEU A 98 -14.39 5.08 3.09
C LEU A 98 -14.71 6.57 3.25
N GLU A 99 -13.99 7.25 4.10
CA GLU A 99 -14.21 8.68 4.32
C GLU A 99 -13.95 9.48 3.05
N LEU A 100 -12.86 9.16 2.36
CA LEU A 100 -12.45 9.93 1.19
C LEU A 100 -13.26 9.61 -0.07
N THR A 101 -13.95 8.49 -0.08
CA THR A 101 -14.68 8.06 -1.29
C THR A 101 -16.18 8.21 -1.17
N GLU A 102 -16.67 8.69 -0.06
CA GLU A 102 -18.12 8.93 0.09
C GLU A 102 -18.56 10.22 -0.55
#